data_dce852f6f50edbc34715c5b1739f0993
#
_entry.id   dce852f6f50edbc34715c5b1739f0993
#
_cell.length_a   1.000
_cell.length_b   1.000
_cell.length_c   1.000
_cell.angle_alpha   90.00
_cell.angle_beta   90.00
_cell.angle_gamma   90.00
#
_symmetry.space_group_name_H-M   'P 1'
#
loop_
_entity.id
_entity.type
_entity.pdbx_description
1 polymer ?
#
loop_
_entity_poly.entity_id
_entity_poly.type
_entity_poly.pdbx_seq_one_letter_code
_entity_poly.pdbx_strand_id
1 'polypeptide(L)'
;MEPILQVKNLHKTYETGTVALTDVSFDVKQGEFLVIIGLSGSGKSTLLRCINRLVEPTAGEIWFKDQDVTRAKRNEMRRIRRRFGMIFQQFNLVKRSTVLINVLSGRLGYTPPLWSLANRFSKADYALAYEALERVGISDKADVRVDQLSGGQQQRVGIARALMQDPELILADEPVASLDPVLAYSIMDHLEQLNKQDGRTVVCSLHYLDLVQRYADRVIGLRDGEVVYRGSREEIQQLTNEEFANIYGEEAQRLGSLIG
;
A
#
# COMPACT_ATOMS: atom_id res chain seq x y z
N MET A 1 10.66 6.61 20.03
CA MET A 1 10.25 5.25 19.57
C MET A 1 11.10 4.91 18.38
N GLU A 2 11.63 3.68 18.33
CA GLU A 2 12.36 3.23 17.14
C GLU A 2 11.40 3.09 15.95
N PRO A 3 11.86 3.44 14.73
CA PRO A 3 11.03 3.33 13.54
C PRO A 3 10.77 1.85 13.18
N ILE A 4 9.56 1.54 12.70
CA ILE A 4 9.22 0.21 12.19
C ILE A 4 9.81 -0.04 10.81
N LEU A 5 9.96 1.02 10.00
CA LEU A 5 10.54 0.98 8.66
C LEU A 5 11.57 2.10 8.52
N GLN A 6 12.72 1.79 7.95
CA GLN A 6 13.74 2.77 7.54
C GLN A 6 14.13 2.51 6.09
N VAL A 7 14.13 3.55 5.30
CA VAL A 7 14.62 3.57 3.92
C VAL A 7 15.81 4.53 3.88
N LYS A 8 16.97 4.07 3.41
CA LYS A 8 18.23 4.82 3.43
C LYS A 8 18.87 4.84 2.05
N ASN A 9 19.04 6.02 1.48
CA ASN A 9 19.71 6.26 0.19
C ASN A 9 19.25 5.29 -0.89
N LEU A 10 17.92 5.09 -1.01
CA LEU A 10 17.35 4.10 -1.91
C LEU A 10 17.40 4.59 -3.35
N HIS A 11 17.97 3.75 -4.24
CA HIS A 11 18.01 3.99 -5.66
C HIS A 11 17.34 2.86 -6.43
N LYS A 12 16.66 3.21 -7.51
CA LYS A 12 16.17 2.23 -8.48
C LYS A 12 16.30 2.74 -9.91
N THR A 13 17.12 2.03 -10.67
CA THR A 13 17.19 2.14 -12.13
C THR A 13 16.74 0.83 -12.75
N TYR A 14 15.81 0.89 -13.71
CA TYR A 14 15.34 -0.28 -14.45
C TYR A 14 16.34 -0.65 -15.56
N GLU A 15 16.29 -1.89 -16.05
CA GLU A 15 17.15 -2.37 -17.16
C GLU A 15 16.98 -1.55 -18.44
N THR A 16 15.82 -0.90 -18.61
CA THR A 16 15.55 0.05 -19.70
C THR A 16 16.33 1.37 -19.61
N GLY A 17 17.10 1.59 -18.53
CA GLY A 17 17.79 2.84 -18.24
C GLY A 17 16.94 3.87 -17.50
N THR A 18 15.64 3.61 -17.28
CA THR A 18 14.74 4.52 -16.55
C THR A 18 15.13 4.60 -15.08
N VAL A 19 15.51 5.79 -14.60
CA VAL A 19 15.75 6.08 -13.19
C VAL A 19 14.39 6.35 -12.53
N ALA A 20 14.00 5.51 -11.58
CA ALA A 20 12.70 5.60 -10.90
C ALA A 20 12.82 6.12 -9.47
N LEU A 21 13.96 5.93 -8.82
CA LEU A 21 14.26 6.45 -7.48
C LEU A 21 15.71 6.89 -7.41
N THR A 22 15.93 8.07 -6.78
CA THR A 22 17.25 8.66 -6.56
C THR A 22 17.35 9.14 -5.13
N ASP A 23 18.24 8.52 -4.35
CA ASP A 23 18.58 8.91 -2.98
C ASP A 23 17.37 9.09 -2.02
N VAL A 24 16.37 8.21 -2.12
CA VAL A 24 15.19 8.29 -1.28
C VAL A 24 15.52 7.80 0.13
N SER A 25 15.34 8.68 1.13
CA SER A 25 15.59 8.35 2.53
C SER A 25 14.45 8.86 3.42
N PHE A 26 13.89 7.99 4.26
CA PHE A 26 12.90 8.33 5.29
C PHE A 26 12.74 7.18 6.28
N ASP A 27 12.07 7.47 7.37
CA ASP A 27 11.65 6.49 8.36
C ASP A 27 10.12 6.49 8.51
N VAL A 28 9.55 5.43 9.11
CA VAL A 28 8.14 5.35 9.49
C VAL A 28 8.05 4.85 10.92
N LYS A 29 7.30 5.55 11.77
CA LYS A 29 7.06 5.15 13.15
C LYS A 29 6.01 4.06 13.23
N GLN A 30 6.08 3.23 14.26
CA GLN A 30 5.04 2.23 14.49
C GLN A 30 3.68 2.91 14.76
N GLY A 31 2.62 2.45 14.09
CA GLY A 31 1.28 3.01 14.18
C GLY A 31 1.09 4.33 13.41
N GLU A 32 2.08 4.77 12.63
CA GLU A 32 1.97 5.98 11.80
C GLU A 32 1.16 5.70 10.53
N PHE A 33 0.36 6.67 10.10
CA PHE A 33 -0.25 6.72 8.77
C PHE A 33 0.55 7.69 7.91
N LEU A 34 1.55 7.16 7.19
CA LEU A 34 2.38 7.93 6.25
C LEU A 34 1.74 7.95 4.87
N VAL A 35 1.58 9.12 4.28
CA VAL A 35 1.13 9.25 2.89
C VAL A 35 2.27 9.69 1.98
N ILE A 36 2.37 9.07 0.81
CA ILE A 36 3.30 9.44 -0.27
C ILE A 36 2.50 10.08 -1.38
N ILE A 37 2.83 11.34 -1.72
CA ILE A 37 2.20 12.10 -2.79
C ILE A 37 3.18 12.34 -3.94
N GLY A 38 2.66 12.69 -5.12
CA GLY A 38 3.44 13.02 -6.31
C GLY A 38 2.72 12.63 -7.59
N LEU A 39 3.15 13.15 -8.73
CA LEU A 39 2.58 12.85 -10.05
C LEU A 39 2.64 11.35 -10.39
N SER A 40 1.86 10.96 -11.39
CA SER A 40 2.03 9.67 -12.04
C SER A 40 3.46 9.58 -12.60
N GLY A 41 4.15 8.46 -12.36
CA GLY A 41 5.55 8.32 -12.77
C GLY A 41 6.59 8.87 -11.78
N SER A 42 6.22 9.58 -10.72
CA SER A 42 7.19 10.12 -9.73
C SER A 42 7.95 9.09 -8.89
N GLY A 43 7.65 7.79 -9.03
CA GLY A 43 8.35 6.72 -8.33
C GLY A 43 7.59 6.09 -7.14
N LYS A 44 6.39 6.55 -6.77
CA LYS A 44 5.60 6.08 -5.59
C LYS A 44 5.40 4.56 -5.59
N SER A 45 4.84 4.02 -6.68
CA SER A 45 4.61 2.58 -6.81
C SER A 45 5.89 1.78 -6.80
N THR A 46 6.97 2.31 -7.42
CA THR A 46 8.30 1.70 -7.37
C THR A 46 8.84 1.66 -5.96
N LEU A 47 8.69 2.76 -5.19
CA LEU A 47 9.11 2.83 -3.80
C LEU A 47 8.39 1.78 -2.94
N LEU A 48 7.05 1.71 -3.00
CA LEU A 48 6.27 0.72 -2.25
C LEU A 48 6.65 -0.72 -2.63
N ARG A 49 6.90 -0.98 -3.91
CA ARG A 49 7.34 -2.30 -4.39
C ARG A 49 8.78 -2.62 -4.00
N CYS A 50 9.67 -1.64 -3.88
CA CYS A 50 11.01 -1.83 -3.33
C CYS A 50 10.95 -2.16 -1.83
N ILE A 51 10.10 -1.48 -1.05
CA ILE A 51 9.92 -1.76 0.39
C ILE A 51 9.49 -3.22 0.60
N ASN A 52 8.55 -3.72 -0.20
CA ASN A 52 8.14 -5.14 -0.15
C ASN A 52 9.07 -6.06 -0.95
N ARG A 53 10.12 -5.49 -1.57
CA ARG A 53 11.08 -6.19 -2.42
C ARG A 53 10.43 -7.02 -3.54
N LEU A 54 9.27 -6.55 -4.05
CA LEU A 54 8.70 -7.02 -5.31
C LEU A 54 9.49 -6.50 -6.51
N VAL A 55 10.17 -5.38 -6.33
CA VAL A 55 11.17 -4.80 -7.22
C VAL A 55 12.46 -4.70 -6.41
N GLU A 56 13.55 -5.26 -6.93
CA GLU A 56 14.86 -5.16 -6.29
C GLU A 56 15.39 -3.73 -6.45
N PRO A 57 15.79 -3.04 -5.36
CA PRO A 57 16.48 -1.77 -5.45
C PRO A 57 17.85 -1.94 -6.12
N THR A 58 18.36 -0.88 -6.75
CA THR A 58 19.68 -0.88 -7.36
C THR A 58 20.77 -0.56 -6.33
N ALA A 59 20.47 0.30 -5.36
CA ALA A 59 21.35 0.63 -4.24
C ALA A 59 20.51 1.13 -3.05
N GLY A 60 21.17 1.32 -1.90
CA GLY A 60 20.57 1.74 -0.66
C GLY A 60 20.12 0.59 0.22
N GLU A 61 19.46 0.91 1.33
CA GLU A 61 19.07 -0.05 2.34
C GLU A 61 17.61 0.16 2.78
N ILE A 62 16.93 -0.96 3.04
CA ILE A 62 15.58 -0.98 3.61
C ILE A 62 15.63 -1.86 4.87
N TRP A 63 15.25 -1.29 6.00
CA TRP A 63 15.18 -1.97 7.28
C TRP A 63 13.74 -2.03 7.77
N PHE A 64 13.29 -3.22 8.12
CA PHE A 64 12.02 -3.43 8.80
C PHE A 64 12.30 -3.91 10.22
N LYS A 65 12.11 -3.03 11.19
CA LYS A 65 12.62 -3.20 12.56
C LYS A 65 14.13 -3.46 12.51
N ASP A 66 14.56 -4.60 13.01
CA ASP A 66 15.94 -5.09 13.07
C ASP A 66 16.37 -5.92 11.85
N GLN A 67 15.48 -6.09 10.86
CA GLN A 67 15.71 -6.96 9.69
C GLN A 67 16.07 -6.17 8.45
N ASP A 68 17.24 -6.46 7.86
CA ASP A 68 17.64 -5.91 6.57
C ASP A 68 16.84 -6.57 5.44
N VAL A 69 15.84 -5.86 4.94
CA VAL A 69 14.99 -6.30 3.81
C VAL A 69 15.81 -6.44 2.53
N THR A 70 16.78 -5.55 2.31
CA THR A 70 17.56 -5.47 1.07
C THR A 70 18.44 -6.70 0.88
N ARG A 71 19.07 -7.18 1.97
CA ARG A 71 20.01 -8.32 1.96
C ARG A 71 19.36 -9.63 2.39
N ALA A 72 18.09 -9.61 2.81
CA ALA A 72 17.37 -10.79 3.28
C ALA A 72 17.40 -11.93 2.25
N LYS A 73 17.76 -13.14 2.68
CA LYS A 73 17.69 -14.34 1.85
C LYS A 73 16.23 -14.72 1.59
N ARG A 74 15.98 -15.55 0.58
CA ARG A 74 14.61 -15.94 0.15
C ARG A 74 13.70 -16.38 1.30
N ASN A 75 14.21 -17.16 2.24
CA ASN A 75 13.41 -17.65 3.38
C ASN A 75 13.14 -16.54 4.42
N GLU A 76 14.08 -15.64 4.64
CA GLU A 76 13.93 -14.47 5.50
C GLU A 76 12.93 -13.50 4.89
N MET A 77 13.08 -13.20 3.59
CA MET A 77 12.15 -12.34 2.86
C MET A 77 10.71 -12.89 2.89
N ARG A 78 10.53 -14.22 2.81
CA ARG A 78 9.22 -14.84 2.98
C ARG A 78 8.62 -14.58 4.37
N ARG A 79 9.44 -14.57 5.44
CA ARG A 79 9.01 -14.24 6.81
C ARG A 79 8.67 -12.76 6.95
N ILE A 80 9.49 -11.88 6.39
CA ILE A 80 9.23 -10.42 6.36
C ILE A 80 7.92 -10.12 5.64
N ARG A 81 7.71 -10.67 4.45
CA ARG A 81 6.49 -10.46 3.65
C ARG A 81 5.21 -10.94 4.33
N ARG A 82 5.26 -11.87 5.27
CA ARG A 82 4.10 -12.25 6.09
C ARG A 82 3.63 -11.11 7.00
N ARG A 83 4.54 -10.21 7.36
CA ARG A 83 4.27 -9.06 8.23
C ARG A 83 3.90 -7.82 7.42
N PHE A 84 3.92 -7.91 6.09
CA PHE A 84 3.52 -6.85 5.15
C PHE A 84 2.20 -7.20 4.48
N GLY A 85 1.22 -6.28 4.54
CA GLY A 85 0.01 -6.34 3.73
C GLY A 85 0.17 -5.45 2.52
N MET A 86 0.08 -5.98 1.30
CA MET A 86 0.15 -5.17 0.08
C MET A 86 -1.22 -5.04 -0.56
N ILE A 87 -1.68 -3.79 -0.70
CA ILE A 87 -2.90 -3.41 -1.42
C ILE A 87 -2.45 -2.76 -2.73
N PHE A 88 -2.91 -3.30 -3.85
CA PHE A 88 -2.46 -2.89 -5.18
C PHE A 88 -3.51 -2.03 -5.88
N GLN A 89 -3.08 -1.07 -6.68
CA GLN A 89 -3.93 -0.25 -7.53
C GLN A 89 -4.80 -1.08 -8.49
N GLN A 90 -4.23 -2.11 -9.12
CA GLN A 90 -4.93 -3.00 -10.06
C GLN A 90 -5.51 -4.24 -9.40
N PHE A 91 -5.77 -4.22 -8.08
CA PHE A 91 -6.32 -5.29 -7.24
C PHE A 91 -5.49 -6.59 -7.25
N ASN A 92 -4.89 -6.99 -8.36
CA ASN A 92 -4.11 -8.23 -8.54
C ASN A 92 -4.84 -9.48 -8.03
N LEU A 93 -6.12 -9.60 -8.38
CA LEU A 93 -6.98 -10.71 -8.02
C LEU A 93 -7.05 -11.75 -9.14
N VAL A 94 -7.24 -13.02 -8.76
CA VAL A 94 -7.51 -14.11 -9.72
C VAL A 94 -8.96 -14.01 -10.16
N LYS A 95 -9.22 -13.38 -11.31
CA LYS A 95 -10.56 -13.00 -11.79
C LYS A 95 -11.55 -14.16 -11.85
N ARG A 96 -11.11 -15.35 -12.29
CA ARG A 96 -11.97 -16.55 -12.44
C ARG A 96 -12.15 -17.37 -11.16
N SER A 97 -11.53 -16.96 -10.05
CA SER A 97 -11.71 -17.55 -8.73
C SER A 97 -12.74 -16.80 -7.90
N THR A 98 -13.27 -17.43 -6.88
CA THR A 98 -14.19 -16.80 -5.93
C THR A 98 -13.48 -15.77 -5.06
N VAL A 99 -14.26 -14.89 -4.45
CA VAL A 99 -13.80 -13.91 -3.45
C VAL A 99 -13.07 -14.63 -2.32
N LEU A 100 -13.67 -15.68 -1.77
CA LEU A 100 -13.11 -16.44 -0.65
C LEU A 100 -11.73 -17.02 -0.98
N ILE A 101 -11.53 -17.61 -2.17
CA ILE A 101 -10.24 -18.16 -2.59
C ILE A 101 -9.20 -17.04 -2.76
N ASN A 102 -9.59 -15.89 -3.30
CA ASN A 102 -8.70 -14.74 -3.39
C ASN A 102 -8.24 -14.25 -2.01
N VAL A 103 -9.15 -14.17 -1.04
CA VAL A 103 -8.83 -13.78 0.34
C VAL A 103 -7.93 -14.82 0.99
N LEU A 104 -8.27 -16.10 0.92
CA LEU A 104 -7.45 -17.21 1.44
C LEU A 104 -6.04 -17.23 0.87
N SER A 105 -5.83 -16.73 -0.36
CA SER A 105 -4.49 -16.65 -0.96
C SER A 105 -3.52 -15.78 -0.13
N GLY A 106 -4.01 -14.87 0.71
CA GLY A 106 -3.19 -14.13 1.68
C GLY A 106 -2.47 -15.05 2.68
N ARG A 107 -2.99 -16.27 2.95
CA ARG A 107 -2.37 -17.27 3.84
C ARG A 107 -1.34 -18.15 3.17
N LEU A 108 -1.10 -18.04 1.86
CA LEU A 108 -0.12 -18.87 1.14
C LEU A 108 1.30 -18.78 1.75
N GLY A 109 1.65 -17.67 2.36
CA GLY A 109 2.90 -17.51 3.10
C GLY A 109 3.04 -18.47 4.29
N TYR A 110 1.94 -18.90 4.89
CA TYR A 110 1.86 -19.74 6.10
C TYR A 110 1.54 -21.19 5.78
N THR A 111 0.97 -21.46 4.59
CA THR A 111 0.50 -22.78 4.16
C THR A 111 1.66 -23.59 3.58
N PRO A 112 1.81 -24.90 3.91
CA PRO A 112 2.78 -25.78 3.28
C PRO A 112 2.56 -25.86 1.76
N PRO A 113 3.65 -25.95 0.94
CA PRO A 113 3.54 -25.88 -0.52
C PRO A 113 2.58 -26.89 -1.15
N LEU A 114 2.54 -28.13 -0.66
CA LEU A 114 1.64 -29.19 -1.17
C LEU A 114 0.16 -28.88 -0.94
N TRP A 115 -0.16 -28.25 0.20
CA TRP A 115 -1.53 -27.89 0.54
C TRP A 115 -1.97 -26.64 -0.24
N SER A 116 -1.04 -25.69 -0.46
CA SER A 116 -1.31 -24.48 -1.25
C SER A 116 -1.62 -24.80 -2.72
N LEU A 117 -0.94 -25.78 -3.32
CA LEU A 117 -1.22 -26.26 -4.68
C LEU A 117 -2.62 -26.87 -4.81
N ALA A 118 -3.12 -27.52 -3.76
CA ALA A 118 -4.45 -28.11 -3.72
C ALA A 118 -5.55 -27.12 -3.25
N ASN A 119 -5.24 -25.83 -3.06
CA ASN A 119 -6.12 -24.82 -2.44
C ASN A 119 -6.71 -25.30 -1.10
N ARG A 120 -5.95 -26.10 -0.33
CA ARG A 120 -6.37 -26.59 0.97
C ARG A 120 -5.86 -25.68 2.08
N PHE A 121 -6.79 -25.05 2.79
CA PHE A 121 -6.54 -24.20 3.93
C PHE A 121 -7.11 -24.83 5.19
N SER A 122 -6.62 -24.42 6.36
CA SER A 122 -7.14 -24.91 7.64
C SER A 122 -8.52 -24.32 7.94
N LYS A 123 -9.28 -24.96 8.84
CA LYS A 123 -10.55 -24.39 9.32
C LYS A 123 -10.36 -22.98 9.94
N ALA A 124 -9.23 -22.77 10.60
CA ALA A 124 -8.88 -21.47 11.16
C ALA A 124 -8.65 -20.41 10.06
N ASP A 125 -8.01 -20.77 8.93
CA ASP A 125 -7.83 -19.84 7.81
C ASP A 125 -9.17 -19.46 7.17
N TYR A 126 -10.12 -20.38 7.07
CA TYR A 126 -11.48 -20.06 6.61
C TYR A 126 -12.20 -19.11 7.56
N ALA A 127 -12.12 -19.34 8.87
CA ALA A 127 -12.71 -18.44 9.86
C ALA A 127 -12.13 -17.01 9.75
N LEU A 128 -10.79 -16.89 9.66
CA LEU A 128 -10.11 -15.63 9.45
C LEU A 128 -10.52 -14.96 8.12
N ALA A 129 -10.73 -15.74 7.05
CA ALA A 129 -11.14 -15.19 5.77
C ALA A 129 -12.55 -14.60 5.83
N TYR A 130 -13.49 -15.26 6.48
CA TYR A 130 -14.84 -14.71 6.71
C TYR A 130 -14.81 -13.47 7.59
N GLU A 131 -14.03 -13.47 8.68
CA GLU A 131 -13.82 -12.28 9.52
C GLU A 131 -13.26 -11.11 8.71
N ALA A 132 -12.23 -11.35 7.88
CA ALA A 132 -11.66 -10.33 7.01
C ALA A 132 -12.69 -9.80 6.00
N LEU A 133 -13.55 -10.67 5.43
CA LEU A 133 -14.62 -10.26 4.52
C LEU A 133 -15.72 -9.45 5.22
N GLU A 134 -16.06 -9.80 6.45
CA GLU A 134 -17.02 -9.02 7.26
C GLU A 134 -16.47 -7.63 7.58
N ARG A 135 -15.20 -7.54 7.97
CA ARG A 135 -14.55 -6.24 8.26
C ARG A 135 -14.60 -5.27 7.09
N VAL A 136 -14.54 -5.77 5.86
CA VAL A 136 -14.62 -4.93 4.64
C VAL A 136 -16.05 -4.90 4.06
N GLY A 137 -17.04 -5.50 4.71
CA GLY A 137 -18.45 -5.46 4.33
C GLY A 137 -18.77 -6.13 2.99
N ILE A 138 -18.20 -7.34 2.73
CA ILE A 138 -18.42 -8.09 1.48
C ILE A 138 -18.55 -9.61 1.71
N SER A 139 -18.89 -10.04 2.91
CA SER A 139 -19.01 -11.46 3.27
C SER A 139 -20.12 -12.18 2.49
N ASP A 140 -21.19 -11.46 2.10
CA ASP A 140 -22.28 -11.96 1.26
C ASP A 140 -21.85 -12.38 -0.15
N LYS A 141 -20.65 -11.96 -0.59
CA LYS A 141 -20.06 -12.26 -1.90
C LYS A 141 -18.97 -13.34 -1.87
N ALA A 142 -18.78 -14.04 -0.75
CA ALA A 142 -17.69 -14.99 -0.56
C ALA A 142 -17.57 -16.03 -1.71
N ASP A 143 -18.70 -16.55 -2.19
CA ASP A 143 -18.75 -17.56 -3.24
C ASP A 143 -18.87 -16.97 -4.66
N VAL A 144 -18.98 -15.63 -4.79
CA VAL A 144 -19.08 -14.95 -6.09
C VAL A 144 -17.70 -14.89 -6.73
N ARG A 145 -17.63 -15.02 -8.06
CA ARG A 145 -16.38 -14.85 -8.82
C ARG A 145 -16.00 -13.39 -8.87
N VAL A 146 -14.68 -13.13 -8.76
CA VAL A 146 -14.15 -11.75 -8.74
C VAL A 146 -14.44 -10.96 -10.01
N ASP A 147 -14.50 -11.61 -11.16
CA ASP A 147 -14.84 -10.94 -12.44
C ASP A 147 -16.31 -10.45 -12.53
N GLN A 148 -17.17 -10.83 -11.59
CA GLN A 148 -18.56 -10.37 -11.47
C GLN A 148 -18.72 -9.19 -10.50
N LEU A 149 -17.63 -8.73 -9.87
CA LEU A 149 -17.65 -7.68 -8.88
C LEU A 149 -17.36 -6.30 -9.49
N SER A 150 -17.94 -5.25 -8.89
CA SER A 150 -17.55 -3.87 -9.18
C SER A 150 -16.11 -3.59 -8.74
N GLY A 151 -15.49 -2.51 -9.27
CA GLY A 151 -14.12 -2.10 -8.89
C GLY A 151 -13.95 -1.90 -7.39
N GLY A 152 -14.90 -1.22 -6.72
CA GLY A 152 -14.87 -1.04 -5.27
C GLY A 152 -15.00 -2.34 -4.49
N GLN A 153 -15.82 -3.29 -4.97
CA GLN A 153 -15.91 -4.62 -4.37
C GLN A 153 -14.59 -5.40 -4.54
N GLN A 154 -13.96 -5.33 -5.72
CA GLN A 154 -12.65 -5.94 -5.95
C GLN A 154 -11.59 -5.33 -5.04
N GLN A 155 -11.61 -4.01 -4.80
CA GLN A 155 -10.69 -3.36 -3.87
C GLN A 155 -10.87 -3.88 -2.43
N ARG A 156 -12.12 -4.02 -1.96
CA ARG A 156 -12.41 -4.62 -0.65
C ARG A 156 -11.88 -6.05 -0.52
N VAL A 157 -11.98 -6.86 -1.58
CA VAL A 157 -11.36 -8.20 -1.63
C VAL A 157 -9.84 -8.11 -1.49
N GLY A 158 -9.20 -7.13 -2.17
CA GLY A 158 -7.76 -6.87 -2.06
C GLY A 158 -7.33 -6.52 -0.63
N ILE A 159 -8.11 -5.70 0.07
CA ILE A 159 -7.88 -5.35 1.48
C ILE A 159 -8.06 -6.59 2.36
N ALA A 160 -9.17 -7.33 2.24
CA ALA A 160 -9.41 -8.55 3.00
C ALA A 160 -8.26 -9.56 2.81
N ARG A 161 -7.76 -9.72 1.58
CA ARG A 161 -6.59 -10.56 1.30
C ARG A 161 -5.33 -10.09 2.04
N ALA A 162 -5.09 -8.78 2.09
CA ALA A 162 -3.95 -8.22 2.82
C ALA A 162 -4.08 -8.47 4.33
N LEU A 163 -5.28 -8.38 4.90
CA LEU A 163 -5.57 -8.65 6.31
C LEU A 163 -5.29 -10.10 6.71
N MET A 164 -5.45 -11.06 5.79
CA MET A 164 -5.14 -12.47 6.04
C MET A 164 -3.69 -12.72 6.45
N GLN A 165 -2.78 -11.78 6.19
CA GLN A 165 -1.38 -11.88 6.61
C GLN A 165 -1.16 -11.41 8.06
N ASP A 166 -2.17 -10.83 8.72
CA ASP A 166 -2.04 -10.16 10.02
C ASP A 166 -0.86 -9.16 10.01
N PRO A 167 -0.87 -8.18 9.07
CA PRO A 167 0.29 -7.37 8.77
C PRO A 167 0.56 -6.35 9.88
N GLU A 168 1.83 -6.10 10.17
CA GLU A 168 2.28 -4.99 11.02
C GLU A 168 2.44 -3.70 10.20
N LEU A 169 2.76 -3.84 8.91
CA LEU A 169 2.90 -2.74 7.95
C LEU A 169 2.01 -3.00 6.74
N ILE A 170 1.13 -2.05 6.45
CA ILE A 170 0.27 -2.05 5.26
C ILE A 170 0.87 -1.08 4.24
N LEU A 171 1.14 -1.59 3.04
CA LEU A 171 1.60 -0.82 1.88
C LEU A 171 0.43 -0.72 0.90
N ALA A 172 -0.11 0.48 0.69
CA ALA A 172 -1.25 0.71 -0.19
C ALA A 172 -0.84 1.57 -1.40
N ASP A 173 -0.78 0.93 -2.57
CA ASP A 173 -0.41 1.57 -3.83
C ASP A 173 -1.68 2.09 -4.53
N GLU A 174 -1.96 3.39 -4.39
CA GLU A 174 -3.11 4.09 -4.95
C GLU A 174 -4.45 3.35 -4.72
N PRO A 175 -4.82 3.05 -3.48
CA PRO A 175 -5.94 2.15 -3.17
C PRO A 175 -7.31 2.67 -3.61
N VAL A 176 -7.40 3.94 -4.02
CA VAL A 176 -8.66 4.61 -4.35
C VAL A 176 -8.68 5.25 -5.75
N ALA A 177 -7.63 5.10 -6.56
CA ALA A 177 -7.44 5.81 -7.83
C ALA A 177 -8.54 5.59 -8.89
N SER A 178 -9.27 4.47 -8.81
CA SER A 178 -10.30 4.10 -9.81
C SER A 178 -11.71 4.04 -9.20
N LEU A 179 -11.92 4.68 -8.04
CA LEU A 179 -13.17 4.62 -7.30
C LEU A 179 -13.88 5.98 -7.30
N ASP A 180 -15.20 5.96 -7.21
CA ASP A 180 -15.96 7.17 -6.94
C ASP A 180 -15.66 7.71 -5.52
N PRO A 181 -15.93 8.99 -5.25
CA PRO A 181 -15.58 9.61 -3.98
C PRO A 181 -16.15 8.89 -2.74
N VAL A 182 -17.38 8.38 -2.81
CA VAL A 182 -18.03 7.70 -1.67
C VAL A 182 -17.29 6.40 -1.34
N LEU A 183 -16.96 5.62 -2.36
CA LEU A 183 -16.17 4.40 -2.19
C LEU A 183 -14.74 4.71 -1.76
N ALA A 184 -14.11 5.77 -2.28
CA ALA A 184 -12.78 6.19 -1.88
C ALA A 184 -12.70 6.48 -0.38
N TYR A 185 -13.63 7.25 0.15
CA TYR A 185 -13.72 7.50 1.60
C TYR A 185 -13.96 6.21 2.39
N SER A 186 -14.88 5.34 1.94
CA SER A 186 -15.13 4.06 2.62
C SER A 186 -13.88 3.17 2.69
N ILE A 187 -13.05 3.13 1.64
CA ILE A 187 -11.80 2.39 1.63
C ILE A 187 -10.77 3.02 2.58
N MET A 188 -10.66 4.34 2.56
CA MET A 188 -9.73 5.05 3.45
C MET A 188 -10.14 4.94 4.92
N ASP A 189 -11.43 4.98 5.24
CA ASP A 189 -11.95 4.76 6.59
C ASP A 189 -11.60 3.34 7.09
N HIS A 190 -11.62 2.31 6.23
CA HIS A 190 -11.15 0.97 6.60
C HIS A 190 -9.65 0.96 6.93
N LEU A 191 -8.82 1.65 6.13
CA LEU A 191 -7.39 1.76 6.40
C LEU A 191 -7.11 2.54 7.69
N GLU A 192 -7.89 3.60 7.96
CA GLU A 192 -7.80 4.34 9.22
C GLU A 192 -8.19 3.48 10.42
N GLN A 193 -9.25 2.67 10.33
CA GLN A 193 -9.63 1.74 11.38
C GLN A 193 -8.50 0.76 11.71
N LEU A 194 -7.86 0.18 10.69
CA LEU A 194 -6.71 -0.70 10.87
C LEU A 194 -5.52 0.03 11.54
N ASN A 195 -5.33 1.30 11.22
CA ASN A 195 -4.30 2.12 11.83
C ASN A 195 -4.63 2.49 13.28
N LYS A 196 -5.77 3.12 13.51
CA LYS A 196 -6.10 3.71 14.82
C LYS A 196 -6.63 2.69 15.84
N GLN A 197 -7.38 1.67 15.41
CA GLN A 197 -7.97 0.66 16.30
C GLN A 197 -7.05 -0.55 16.50
N ASP A 198 -6.43 -1.03 15.40
CA ASP A 198 -5.58 -2.21 15.46
C ASP A 198 -4.07 -1.87 15.59
N GLY A 199 -3.71 -0.58 15.62
CA GLY A 199 -2.33 -0.11 15.77
C GLY A 199 -1.41 -0.47 14.58
N ARG A 200 -1.98 -0.74 13.39
CA ARG A 200 -1.20 -1.08 12.20
C ARG A 200 -0.54 0.16 11.63
N THR A 201 0.69 0.01 11.16
CA THR A 201 1.38 1.06 10.41
C THR A 201 0.91 1.05 8.97
N VAL A 202 0.63 2.22 8.39
CA VAL A 202 0.17 2.35 7.00
C VAL A 202 1.12 3.27 6.23
N VAL A 203 1.56 2.82 5.07
CA VAL A 203 2.23 3.65 4.05
C VAL A 203 1.38 3.60 2.79
N CYS A 204 0.77 4.72 2.44
CA CYS A 204 -0.23 4.82 1.38
C CYS A 204 0.16 5.86 0.34
N SER A 205 0.09 5.55 -0.95
CA SER A 205 0.20 6.57 -1.99
C SER A 205 -1.17 7.14 -2.34
N LEU A 206 -1.29 8.47 -2.37
CA LEU A 206 -2.53 9.20 -2.68
C LEU A 206 -2.25 10.37 -3.64
N HIS A 207 -3.33 10.84 -4.31
CA HIS A 207 -3.31 11.97 -5.24
C HIS A 207 -4.26 13.11 -4.84
N TYR A 208 -5.16 12.90 -3.89
CA TYR A 208 -6.21 13.86 -3.52
C TYR A 208 -5.87 14.54 -2.20
N LEU A 209 -5.82 15.89 -2.21
CA LEU A 209 -5.43 16.69 -1.05
C LEU A 209 -6.37 16.48 0.14
N ASP A 210 -7.68 16.41 -0.09
CA ASP A 210 -8.70 16.20 0.93
C ASP A 210 -8.50 14.88 1.69
N LEU A 211 -8.17 13.79 0.97
CA LEU A 211 -7.83 12.52 1.60
C LEU A 211 -6.51 12.58 2.36
N VAL A 212 -5.51 13.28 1.80
CA VAL A 212 -4.21 13.48 2.48
C VAL A 212 -4.41 14.22 3.80
N GLN A 213 -5.14 15.35 3.78
CA GLN A 213 -5.42 16.16 4.96
C GLN A 213 -6.21 15.39 6.03
N ARG A 214 -7.15 14.54 5.61
CA ARG A 214 -8.00 13.80 6.54
C ARG A 214 -7.26 12.66 7.23
N TYR A 215 -6.48 11.87 6.51
CA TYR A 215 -5.97 10.59 7.01
C TYR A 215 -4.48 10.60 7.40
N ALA A 216 -3.65 11.46 6.81
CA ALA A 216 -2.21 11.42 7.03
C ALA A 216 -1.79 11.95 8.41
N ASP A 217 -0.89 11.22 9.07
CA ASP A 217 -0.13 11.75 10.21
C ASP A 217 1.10 12.51 9.71
N ARG A 218 1.69 12.06 8.58
CA ARG A 218 2.83 12.71 7.90
C ARG A 218 2.77 12.43 6.40
N VAL A 219 3.35 13.35 5.62
CA VAL A 219 3.42 13.25 4.15
C VAL A 219 4.85 13.34 3.66
N ILE A 220 5.13 12.57 2.60
CA ILE A 220 6.34 12.68 1.78
C ILE A 220 5.92 12.95 0.35
N GLY A 221 6.43 14.04 -0.25
CA GLY A 221 6.25 14.37 -1.66
C GLY A 221 7.40 13.80 -2.49
N LEU A 222 7.06 13.01 -3.54
CA LEU A 222 8.00 12.51 -4.51
C LEU A 222 7.84 13.23 -5.86
N ARG A 223 8.96 13.65 -6.44
CA ARG A 223 9.05 14.17 -7.80
C ARG A 223 10.32 13.65 -8.46
N ASP A 224 10.20 13.10 -9.68
CA ASP A 224 11.32 12.55 -10.47
C ASP A 224 12.19 11.56 -9.70
N GLY A 225 11.57 10.75 -8.84
CA GLY A 225 12.24 9.75 -8.00
C GLY A 225 12.92 10.30 -6.75
N GLU A 226 12.80 11.58 -6.44
CA GLU A 226 13.42 12.24 -5.27
C GLU A 226 12.37 12.71 -4.27
N VAL A 227 12.77 12.82 -3.00
CA VAL A 227 11.92 13.42 -1.95
C VAL A 227 12.06 14.93 -1.99
N VAL A 228 11.01 15.62 -2.42
CA VAL A 228 10.97 17.08 -2.54
C VAL A 228 10.19 17.78 -1.42
N TYR A 229 9.40 17.03 -0.66
CA TYR A 229 8.58 17.59 0.43
C TYR A 229 8.49 16.60 1.59
N ARG A 230 8.43 17.16 2.80
CA ARG A 230 8.10 16.43 4.05
C ARG A 230 7.23 17.34 4.89
N GLY A 231 6.04 16.84 5.27
CA GLY A 231 5.10 17.61 6.09
C GLY A 231 4.58 16.79 7.26
N SER A 232 4.49 17.43 8.42
CA SER A 232 3.77 16.94 9.60
C SER A 232 2.26 17.08 9.43
N ARG A 233 1.48 16.50 10.36
CA ARG A 233 0.01 16.63 10.35
C ARG A 233 -0.45 18.08 10.38
N GLU A 234 0.22 18.93 11.17
CA GLU A 234 -0.11 20.34 11.32
C GLU A 234 0.15 21.11 10.02
N GLU A 235 1.27 20.84 9.35
CA GLU A 235 1.61 21.47 8.05
C GLU A 235 0.67 21.02 6.94
N ILE A 236 0.27 19.74 6.92
CA ILE A 236 -0.68 19.19 5.95
C ILE A 236 -2.06 19.83 6.09
N GLN A 237 -2.53 20.09 7.32
CA GLN A 237 -3.83 20.74 7.57
C GLN A 237 -3.91 22.15 7.03
N GLN A 238 -2.77 22.82 6.90
CA GLN A 238 -2.65 24.19 6.40
C GLN A 238 -2.29 24.24 4.90
N LEU A 239 -1.97 23.10 4.30
CA LEU A 239 -1.52 23.01 2.91
C LEU A 239 -2.63 23.46 1.96
N THR A 240 -2.35 24.50 1.18
CA THR A 240 -3.27 24.99 0.15
C THR A 240 -3.20 24.12 -1.12
N ASN A 241 -4.24 24.23 -1.97
CA ASN A 241 -4.22 23.58 -3.29
C ASN A 241 -3.04 24.00 -4.16
N GLU A 242 -2.62 25.28 -4.06
CA GLU A 242 -1.47 25.81 -4.79
C GLU A 242 -0.15 25.19 -4.33
N GLU A 243 0.08 25.13 -3.00
CA GLU A 243 1.27 24.50 -2.44
C GLU A 243 1.30 23.00 -2.73
N PHE A 244 0.15 22.34 -2.67
CA PHE A 244 0.01 20.93 -3.06
C PHE A 244 0.37 20.74 -4.54
N ALA A 245 -0.14 21.59 -5.43
CA ALA A 245 0.21 21.58 -6.85
C ALA A 245 1.71 21.84 -7.09
N ASN A 246 2.36 22.68 -6.27
CA ASN A 246 3.80 22.95 -6.37
C ASN A 246 4.65 21.70 -6.05
N ILE A 247 4.20 20.84 -5.14
CA ILE A 247 4.86 19.55 -4.86
C ILE A 247 4.82 18.65 -6.10
N TYR A 248 3.74 18.73 -6.89
CA TYR A 248 3.59 18.00 -8.14
C TYR A 248 4.40 18.60 -9.31
N GLY A 249 4.84 19.86 -9.23
CA GLY A 249 5.65 20.54 -10.25
C GLY A 249 4.83 21.26 -11.35
N GLU A 250 5.53 21.87 -12.31
CA GLU A 250 4.93 22.74 -13.33
C GLU A 250 3.84 22.08 -14.21
N GLU A 251 3.89 20.76 -14.40
CA GLU A 251 2.87 20.06 -15.17
C GLU A 251 1.50 20.06 -14.48
N ALA A 252 1.46 20.03 -13.15
CA ALA A 252 0.21 20.13 -12.39
C ALA A 252 -0.37 21.55 -12.43
N GLN A 253 0.49 22.59 -12.47
CA GLN A 253 0.06 23.97 -12.62
C GLN A 253 -0.63 24.22 -13.97
N ARG A 254 -0.13 23.57 -15.06
CA ARG A 254 -0.78 23.63 -16.38
C ARG A 254 -2.15 22.95 -16.41
N LEU A 255 -2.34 21.88 -15.66
CA LEU A 255 -3.63 21.19 -15.55
C LEU A 255 -4.61 21.96 -14.65
N GLY A 256 -4.16 22.57 -13.57
CA GLY A 256 -4.99 23.41 -12.70
C GLY A 256 -5.51 24.67 -13.37
N SER A 257 -4.76 25.25 -14.31
CA SER A 257 -5.20 26.41 -15.12
C SER A 257 -6.22 26.07 -16.22
N LEU A 258 -6.48 24.77 -16.48
CA LEU A 258 -7.48 24.30 -17.45
C LEU A 258 -8.81 23.91 -16.79
N ILE A 259 -8.88 23.88 -15.45
CA ILE A 259 -10.06 23.43 -14.67
C ILE A 259 -10.66 24.61 -13.84
N GLY A 260 -10.04 25.81 -13.89
CA GLY A 260 -10.48 27.07 -13.26
C GLY A 260 -11.42 27.90 -14.13
#